data_99abb7f1c0bc087767eb3f81ef471273
#
_entry.id   99abb7f1c0bc087767eb3f81ef471273
#
_cell.length_a   1.000
_cell.length_b   1.000
_cell.length_c   1.000
_cell.angle_alpha   90.00
_cell.angle_beta   90.00
_cell.angle_gamma   90.00
#
_symmetry.space_group_name_H-M   'P 1'
#
loop_
_entity.id
_entity.type
_entity.pdbx_description
1 polymer ?
#
loop_
_entity_poly.entity_id
_entity_poly.type
_entity_poly.pdbx_seq_one_letter_code
_entity_poly.pdbx_strand_id
1 'polypeptide(L)'
;MKNMFGQAYKKIIIILVFSTLPACSVVGGLWYERIDQIVANQFLEYASFSKEQEKYVRQAALEFKYWNIKNELPKYKRLISEFRFLDNTTTVDDIDHIYQQGILLANNTRDFFLPQIVEFCKDITNQQVEEMATYFDDLMKERKLELENNDNDFQGSLVKSFKRFFRFMGVKLNNEQINRIRILSSGIEDRRYELISQRIRWNQKFIAILNLRQNENFEETFISHINSLDSEDPKTRMMINKITA
;
A
#
# COMPACT_ATOMS: atom_id res chain seq x y z
N MET A 1 -2.22 49.37 29.51
CA MET A 1 -1.35 48.60 28.61
C MET A 1 -1.45 47.04 28.68
N LYS A 2 -2.24 46.45 29.59
CA LYS A 2 -2.36 44.97 29.73
C LYS A 2 -3.30 44.28 28.74
N ASN A 3 -4.20 44.99 28.05
CA ASN A 3 -5.22 44.38 27.19
C ASN A 3 -4.84 44.29 25.69
N MET A 4 -3.81 45.00 25.24
CA MET A 4 -3.39 44.98 23.84
C MET A 4 -2.58 43.71 23.49
N PHE A 5 -1.76 43.21 24.42
CA PHE A 5 -0.98 41.98 24.18
C PHE A 5 -1.84 40.70 24.11
N GLY A 6 -2.92 40.63 24.88
CA GLY A 6 -3.84 39.50 24.87
C GLY A 6 -4.68 39.37 23.59
N GLN A 7 -5.00 40.48 22.92
CA GLN A 7 -5.74 40.46 21.65
C GLN A 7 -4.85 40.15 20.46
N ALA A 8 -3.59 40.60 20.47
CA ALA A 8 -2.62 40.26 19.42
C ALA A 8 -2.26 38.76 19.41
N TYR A 9 -2.09 38.18 20.61
CA TYR A 9 -1.81 36.74 20.76
C TYR A 9 -2.96 35.86 20.28
N LYS A 10 -4.20 36.20 20.56
CA LYS A 10 -5.39 35.48 20.05
C LYS A 10 -5.51 35.57 18.53
N LYS A 11 -5.21 36.74 17.93
CA LYS A 11 -5.21 36.87 16.45
C LYS A 11 -4.08 36.04 15.77
N ILE A 12 -2.91 36.00 16.39
CA ILE A 12 -1.79 35.18 15.89
C ILE A 12 -2.11 33.70 15.98
N ILE A 13 -2.72 33.24 17.09
CA ILE A 13 -3.16 31.84 17.22
C ILE A 13 -4.23 31.47 16.18
N ILE A 14 -5.20 32.37 15.95
CA ILE A 14 -6.25 32.15 14.95
C ILE A 14 -5.65 32.08 13.53
N ILE A 15 -4.71 32.94 13.19
CA ILE A 15 -4.00 32.91 11.90
C ILE A 15 -3.16 31.62 11.77
N LEU A 16 -2.51 31.17 12.84
CA LEU A 16 -1.73 29.92 12.85
C LEU A 16 -2.62 28.67 12.72
N VAL A 17 -3.80 28.67 13.32
CA VAL A 17 -4.80 27.59 13.21
C VAL A 17 -5.44 27.57 11.81
N PHE A 18 -5.71 28.75 11.20
CA PHE A 18 -6.25 28.82 9.84
C PHE A 18 -5.22 28.47 8.76
N SER A 19 -3.92 28.66 9.02
CA SER A 19 -2.85 28.26 8.06
C SER A 19 -2.59 26.76 8.04
N THR A 20 -3.09 25.99 9.02
CA THR A 20 -2.93 24.52 9.07
C THR A 20 -4.06 23.74 8.37
N LEU A 21 -5.17 24.38 8.03
CA LEU A 21 -6.32 23.72 7.40
C LEU A 21 -6.14 23.32 5.91
N PRO A 22 -5.32 24.00 5.08
CA PRO A 22 -5.02 23.53 3.74
C PRO A 22 -3.89 22.48 3.67
N ALA A 23 -3.20 22.17 4.78
CA ALA A 23 -2.00 21.35 4.76
C ALA A 23 -2.25 19.89 4.28
N CYS A 24 -3.42 19.31 4.55
CA CYS A 24 -3.72 17.94 4.13
C CYS A 24 -3.89 17.79 2.61
N SER A 25 -4.46 18.78 1.92
CA SER A 25 -4.61 18.75 0.47
C SER A 25 -3.29 19.11 -0.25
N VAL A 26 -2.50 20.00 0.34
CA VAL A 26 -1.18 20.41 -0.17
C VAL A 26 -0.16 19.29 0.00
N VAL A 27 -0.14 18.60 1.15
CA VAL A 27 0.77 17.47 1.39
C VAL A 27 0.43 16.30 0.48
N GLY A 28 -0.86 15.99 0.25
CA GLY A 28 -1.29 14.98 -0.70
C GLY A 28 -0.90 15.33 -2.14
N GLY A 29 -1.03 16.59 -2.54
CA GLY A 29 -0.60 17.08 -3.85
C GLY A 29 0.92 16.97 -4.04
N LEU A 30 1.71 17.44 -3.07
CA LEU A 30 3.18 17.36 -3.10
C LEU A 30 3.70 15.91 -3.12
N TRP A 31 3.05 15.01 -2.40
CA TRP A 31 3.39 13.58 -2.43
C TRP A 31 3.11 12.98 -3.83
N TYR A 32 1.98 13.33 -4.41
CA TYR A 32 1.60 12.85 -5.73
C TYR A 32 2.48 13.43 -6.85
N GLU A 33 2.95 14.67 -6.71
CA GLU A 33 3.92 15.27 -7.63
C GLU A 33 5.24 14.52 -7.70
N ARG A 34 5.60 13.79 -6.63
CA ARG A 34 6.84 13.00 -6.52
C ARG A 34 6.64 11.50 -6.59
N ILE A 35 5.47 11.02 -7.00
CA ILE A 35 5.17 9.60 -7.03
C ILE A 35 6.14 8.81 -7.92
N ASP A 36 6.61 9.41 -9.01
CA ASP A 36 7.66 8.87 -9.87
C ASP A 36 8.97 8.61 -9.11
N GLN A 37 9.42 9.57 -8.30
CA GLN A 37 10.62 9.43 -7.50
C GLN A 37 10.44 8.39 -6.39
N ILE A 38 9.30 8.37 -5.73
CA ILE A 38 8.99 7.43 -4.66
C ILE A 38 8.99 6.00 -5.21
N VAL A 39 8.29 5.75 -6.31
CA VAL A 39 8.23 4.43 -6.95
C VAL A 39 9.60 3.98 -7.44
N ALA A 40 10.33 4.85 -8.14
CA ALA A 40 11.67 4.53 -8.62
C ALA A 40 12.63 4.22 -7.47
N ASN A 41 12.69 5.07 -6.44
CA ASN A 41 13.60 4.87 -5.33
C ASN A 41 13.30 3.57 -4.56
N GLN A 42 12.01 3.24 -4.35
CA GLN A 42 11.63 1.99 -3.70
C GLN A 42 12.10 0.76 -4.50
N PHE A 43 12.01 0.79 -5.83
CA PHE A 43 12.50 -0.30 -6.67
C PHE A 43 14.03 -0.40 -6.64
N LEU A 44 14.70 0.74 -6.65
CA LEU A 44 16.17 0.82 -6.65
C LEU A 44 16.82 0.37 -5.33
N GLU A 45 16.04 0.19 -4.26
CA GLU A 45 16.52 -0.40 -3.01
C GLU A 45 16.75 -1.91 -3.08
N TYR A 46 16.20 -2.60 -4.08
CA TYR A 46 16.25 -4.07 -4.14
C TYR A 46 17.62 -4.64 -4.50
N ALA A 47 18.44 -3.91 -5.25
CA ALA A 47 19.79 -4.31 -5.64
C ALA A 47 20.63 -3.12 -6.11
N SER A 48 21.93 -3.32 -6.26
CA SER A 48 22.87 -2.35 -6.82
C SER A 48 22.74 -2.32 -8.35
N PHE A 49 21.91 -1.42 -8.86
CA PHE A 49 21.67 -1.29 -10.30
C PHE A 49 22.69 -0.39 -10.99
N SER A 50 22.95 -0.65 -12.28
CA SER A 50 23.80 0.21 -13.12
C SER A 50 23.11 1.55 -13.39
N LYS A 51 23.87 2.55 -13.85
CA LYS A 51 23.30 3.87 -14.22
C LYS A 51 22.26 3.77 -15.33
N GLU A 52 22.45 2.85 -16.26
CA GLU A 52 21.53 2.56 -17.37
C GLU A 52 20.23 1.94 -16.84
N GLN A 53 20.34 0.96 -15.92
CA GLN A 53 19.21 0.35 -15.25
C GLN A 53 18.45 1.36 -14.37
N GLU A 54 19.16 2.19 -13.60
CA GLU A 54 18.53 3.28 -12.82
C GLU A 54 17.78 4.25 -13.72
N LYS A 55 18.36 4.63 -14.86
CA LYS A 55 17.71 5.51 -15.84
C LYS A 55 16.44 4.88 -16.39
N TYR A 56 16.47 3.58 -16.72
CA TYR A 56 15.31 2.84 -17.18
C TYR A 56 14.17 2.85 -16.13
N VAL A 57 14.50 2.52 -14.88
CA VAL A 57 13.54 2.50 -13.77
C VAL A 57 12.91 3.88 -13.53
N ARG A 58 13.72 4.95 -13.55
CA ARG A 58 13.22 6.32 -13.39
C ARG A 58 12.34 6.76 -14.54
N GLN A 59 12.66 6.34 -15.76
CA GLN A 59 11.81 6.61 -16.93
C GLN A 59 10.48 5.88 -16.85
N ALA A 60 10.48 4.59 -16.49
CA ALA A 60 9.28 3.79 -16.29
C ALA A 60 8.37 4.39 -15.20
N ALA A 61 8.96 4.85 -14.09
CA ALA A 61 8.23 5.51 -13.02
C ALA A 61 7.63 6.87 -13.45
N LEU A 62 8.32 7.62 -14.29
CA LEU A 62 7.82 8.87 -14.86
C LEU A 62 6.63 8.61 -15.81
N GLU A 63 6.73 7.61 -16.67
CA GLU A 63 5.65 7.17 -17.54
C GLU A 63 4.44 6.72 -16.76
N PHE A 64 4.65 5.95 -15.68
CA PHE A 64 3.62 5.58 -14.72
C PHE A 64 2.91 6.80 -14.15
N LYS A 65 3.64 7.81 -13.70
CA LYS A 65 3.05 9.05 -13.16
C LYS A 65 2.07 9.68 -14.15
N TYR A 66 2.49 9.86 -15.41
CA TYR A 66 1.62 10.48 -16.43
C TYR A 66 0.41 9.61 -16.77
N TRP A 67 0.63 8.31 -16.92
CA TRP A 67 -0.45 7.35 -17.14
C TRP A 67 -1.45 7.34 -15.98
N ASN A 68 -0.95 7.31 -14.75
CA ASN A 68 -1.76 7.27 -13.53
C ASN A 68 -2.60 8.55 -13.37
N ILE A 69 -2.01 9.73 -13.59
CA ILE A 69 -2.73 11.01 -13.57
C ILE A 69 -3.91 10.99 -14.55
N LYS A 70 -3.68 10.49 -15.75
CA LYS A 70 -4.68 10.51 -16.82
C LYS A 70 -5.77 9.45 -16.64
N ASN A 71 -5.38 8.23 -16.26
CA ASN A 71 -6.26 7.08 -16.37
C ASN A 71 -6.80 6.60 -15.00
N GLU A 72 -6.02 6.74 -13.92
CA GLU A 72 -6.35 6.14 -12.64
C GLU A 72 -6.75 7.16 -11.57
N LEU A 73 -6.12 8.33 -11.52
CA LEU A 73 -6.43 9.36 -10.52
C LEU A 73 -7.92 9.76 -10.46
N PRO A 74 -8.65 9.89 -11.57
CA PRO A 74 -10.08 10.15 -11.51
C PRO A 74 -10.87 9.01 -10.85
N LYS A 75 -10.45 7.76 -11.06
CA LYS A 75 -11.07 6.56 -10.46
C LYS A 75 -10.80 6.51 -8.94
N TYR A 76 -9.55 6.77 -8.51
CA TYR A 76 -9.21 6.90 -7.08
C TYR A 76 -10.06 7.97 -6.38
N LYS A 77 -10.21 9.15 -7.01
CA LYS A 77 -11.03 10.23 -6.46
C LYS A 77 -12.49 9.81 -6.30
N ARG A 78 -13.04 9.08 -7.28
CA ARG A 78 -14.40 8.54 -7.21
C ARG A 78 -14.53 7.53 -6.06
N LEU A 79 -13.64 6.55 -6.00
CA LEU A 79 -13.63 5.53 -4.95
C LEU A 79 -13.55 6.14 -3.54
N ILE A 80 -12.68 7.14 -3.34
CA ILE A 80 -12.57 7.87 -2.08
C ILE A 80 -13.87 8.63 -1.77
N SER A 81 -14.51 9.20 -2.79
CA SER A 81 -15.78 9.88 -2.63
C SER A 81 -16.89 8.89 -2.20
N GLU A 82 -17.01 7.76 -2.87
CA GLU A 82 -17.98 6.70 -2.51
C GLU A 82 -17.76 6.23 -1.07
N PHE A 83 -16.50 5.96 -0.69
CA PHE A 83 -16.17 5.59 0.68
C PHE A 83 -16.60 6.64 1.73
N ARG A 84 -16.54 7.93 1.41
CA ARG A 84 -16.94 9.01 2.32
C ARG A 84 -18.46 9.15 2.48
N PHE A 85 -19.23 8.63 1.53
CA PHE A 85 -20.70 8.65 1.59
C PHE A 85 -21.29 7.42 2.28
N LEU A 86 -20.44 6.47 2.75
CA LEU A 86 -20.91 5.35 3.56
C LEU A 86 -21.54 5.84 4.87
N ASP A 87 -22.70 5.31 5.18
CA ASP A 87 -23.48 5.65 6.38
C ASP A 87 -24.15 4.39 6.99
N ASN A 88 -25.12 4.57 7.87
CA ASN A 88 -25.84 3.49 8.54
C ASN A 88 -26.83 2.74 7.64
N THR A 89 -27.01 3.16 6.39
CA THR A 89 -27.82 2.46 5.36
C THR A 89 -26.95 1.62 4.43
N THR A 90 -25.64 1.73 4.55
CA THR A 90 -24.66 1.02 3.73
C THR A 90 -24.81 -0.50 3.91
N THR A 91 -24.90 -1.20 2.79
CA THR A 91 -25.01 -2.66 2.75
C THR A 91 -23.65 -3.34 2.61
N VAL A 92 -23.62 -4.66 2.80
CA VAL A 92 -22.43 -5.49 2.53
C VAL A 92 -22.03 -5.40 1.06
N ASP A 93 -23.01 -5.36 0.16
CA ASP A 93 -22.77 -5.28 -1.29
C ASP A 93 -22.09 -3.94 -1.67
N ASP A 94 -22.44 -2.84 -1.02
CA ASP A 94 -21.77 -1.54 -1.22
C ASP A 94 -20.30 -1.61 -0.81
N ILE A 95 -20.00 -2.27 0.30
CA ILE A 95 -18.62 -2.47 0.76
C ILE A 95 -17.85 -3.39 -0.19
N ASP A 96 -18.45 -4.51 -0.61
CA ASP A 96 -17.82 -5.41 -1.58
C ASP A 96 -17.57 -4.70 -2.91
N HIS A 97 -18.49 -3.88 -3.38
CA HIS A 97 -18.30 -3.05 -4.58
C HIS A 97 -17.07 -2.14 -4.45
N ILE A 98 -16.94 -1.40 -3.34
CA ILE A 98 -15.79 -0.52 -3.08
C ILE A 98 -14.50 -1.33 -3.03
N TYR A 99 -14.51 -2.49 -2.37
CA TYR A 99 -13.37 -3.40 -2.30
C TYR A 99 -12.93 -3.88 -3.69
N GLN A 100 -13.87 -4.35 -4.53
CA GLN A 100 -13.59 -4.81 -5.89
C GLN A 100 -13.04 -3.69 -6.78
N GLN A 101 -13.56 -2.46 -6.65
CA GLN A 101 -12.99 -1.31 -7.34
C GLN A 101 -11.55 -1.01 -6.90
N GLY A 102 -11.25 -1.16 -5.61
CA GLY A 102 -9.89 -1.03 -5.09
C GLY A 102 -8.92 -2.08 -5.67
N ILE A 103 -9.35 -3.34 -5.74
CA ILE A 103 -8.59 -4.43 -6.37
C ILE A 103 -8.34 -4.15 -7.86
N LEU A 104 -9.37 -3.70 -8.58
CA LEU A 104 -9.23 -3.33 -10.00
C LEU A 104 -8.16 -2.25 -10.21
N LEU A 105 -8.13 -1.22 -9.37
CA LEU A 105 -7.13 -0.15 -9.44
C LEU A 105 -5.71 -0.68 -9.16
N ALA A 106 -5.57 -1.60 -8.21
CA ALA A 106 -4.29 -2.25 -7.93
C ALA A 106 -3.82 -3.11 -9.12
N ASN A 107 -4.72 -3.87 -9.73
CA ASN A 107 -4.43 -4.69 -10.90
C ASN A 107 -4.04 -3.84 -12.11
N ASN A 108 -4.73 -2.73 -12.38
CA ASN A 108 -4.36 -1.80 -13.43
C ASN A 108 -2.94 -1.27 -13.25
N THR A 109 -2.55 -0.96 -12.01
CA THR A 109 -1.18 -0.50 -11.69
C THR A 109 -0.15 -1.60 -11.95
N ARG A 110 -0.43 -2.83 -11.52
CA ARG A 110 0.41 -3.99 -11.81
C ARG A 110 0.56 -4.20 -13.32
N ASP A 111 -0.54 -4.21 -14.05
CA ASP A 111 -0.58 -4.47 -15.48
C ASP A 111 0.16 -3.39 -16.28
N PHE A 112 0.19 -2.15 -15.79
CA PHE A 112 1.03 -1.10 -16.35
C PHE A 112 2.52 -1.43 -16.24
N PHE A 113 2.98 -1.89 -15.06
CA PHE A 113 4.40 -2.15 -14.83
C PHE A 113 4.87 -3.52 -15.36
N LEU A 114 3.98 -4.47 -15.50
CA LEU A 114 4.34 -5.87 -15.76
C LEU A 114 5.22 -6.06 -17.00
N PRO A 115 4.91 -5.49 -18.18
CA PRO A 115 5.78 -5.61 -19.36
C PRO A 115 7.17 -5.01 -19.14
N GLN A 116 7.24 -3.86 -18.46
CA GLN A 116 8.48 -3.14 -18.19
C GLN A 116 9.36 -3.90 -17.20
N ILE A 117 8.75 -4.53 -16.17
CA ILE A 117 9.48 -5.36 -15.19
C ILE A 117 10.00 -6.63 -15.87
N VAL A 118 9.21 -7.29 -16.71
CA VAL A 118 9.65 -8.48 -17.46
C VAL A 118 10.88 -8.15 -18.30
N GLU A 119 10.84 -7.05 -19.06
CA GLU A 119 11.96 -6.65 -19.90
C GLU A 119 13.21 -6.28 -19.06
N PHE A 120 13.02 -5.51 -17.99
CA PHE A 120 14.09 -5.17 -17.07
C PHE A 120 14.74 -6.41 -16.44
N CYS A 121 13.93 -7.41 -16.06
CA CYS A 121 14.43 -8.62 -15.42
C CYS A 121 15.28 -9.50 -16.35
N LYS A 122 15.14 -9.38 -17.69
CA LYS A 122 16.01 -10.10 -18.65
C LYS A 122 17.46 -9.64 -18.57
N ASP A 123 17.69 -8.36 -18.21
CA ASP A 123 19.00 -7.72 -18.22
C ASP A 123 19.69 -7.64 -16.83
N ILE A 124 19.04 -8.11 -15.76
CA ILE A 124 19.68 -8.12 -14.44
C ILE A 124 20.76 -9.20 -14.34
N THR A 125 21.82 -8.91 -13.57
CA THR A 125 22.91 -9.85 -13.32
C THR A 125 22.56 -10.91 -12.26
N ASN A 126 23.33 -11.99 -12.18
CA ASN A 126 23.17 -12.97 -11.10
C ASN A 126 23.44 -12.34 -9.73
N GLN A 127 24.43 -11.45 -9.63
CA GLN A 127 24.71 -10.70 -8.40
C GLN A 127 23.50 -9.88 -7.96
N GLN A 128 22.83 -9.18 -8.87
CA GLN A 128 21.62 -8.42 -8.56
C GLN A 128 20.47 -9.31 -8.09
N VAL A 129 20.32 -10.51 -8.65
CA VAL A 129 19.34 -11.49 -8.15
C VAL A 129 19.66 -11.93 -6.72
N GLU A 130 20.94 -12.16 -6.39
CA GLU A 130 21.37 -12.50 -5.03
C GLU A 130 21.14 -11.34 -4.04
N GLU A 131 21.42 -10.09 -4.45
CA GLU A 131 21.12 -8.90 -3.65
C GLU A 131 19.62 -8.77 -3.39
N MET A 132 18.77 -8.97 -4.40
CA MET A 132 17.31 -8.99 -4.24
C MET A 132 16.85 -10.10 -3.28
N ALA A 133 17.42 -11.30 -3.37
CA ALA A 133 17.12 -12.40 -2.47
C ALA A 133 17.45 -12.03 -1.02
N THR A 134 18.63 -11.45 -0.79
CA THR A 134 19.08 -10.97 0.52
C THR A 134 18.14 -9.90 1.07
N TYR A 135 17.80 -8.91 0.25
CA TYR A 135 16.87 -7.84 0.63
C TYR A 135 15.51 -8.39 1.09
N PHE A 136 14.93 -9.33 0.33
CA PHE A 136 13.64 -9.93 0.68
C PHE A 136 13.72 -10.78 1.95
N ASP A 137 14.80 -11.53 2.14
CA ASP A 137 15.01 -12.34 3.35
C ASP A 137 15.15 -11.45 4.59
N ASP A 138 15.93 -10.38 4.51
CA ASP A 138 16.12 -9.45 5.62
C ASP A 138 14.83 -8.71 5.97
N LEU A 139 14.06 -8.28 4.96
CA LEU A 139 12.74 -7.70 5.18
C LEU A 139 11.78 -8.66 5.89
N MET A 140 11.80 -9.95 5.56
CA MET A 140 10.94 -10.94 6.23
C MET A 140 11.43 -11.27 7.64
N LYS A 141 12.74 -11.29 7.89
CA LYS A 141 13.32 -11.42 9.24
C LYS A 141 12.90 -10.25 10.12
N GLU A 142 13.03 -9.00 9.62
CA GLU A 142 12.61 -7.80 10.35
C GLU A 142 11.13 -7.87 10.72
N ARG A 143 10.25 -8.18 9.77
CA ARG A 143 8.81 -8.32 10.02
C ARG A 143 8.49 -9.40 11.05
N LYS A 144 9.22 -10.52 11.04
CA LYS A 144 9.05 -11.57 12.05
C LYS A 144 9.48 -11.10 13.42
N LEU A 145 10.63 -10.42 13.53
CA LEU A 145 11.11 -9.81 14.77
C LEU A 145 10.15 -8.74 15.30
N GLU A 146 9.58 -7.92 14.43
CA GLU A 146 8.56 -6.94 14.82
C GLU A 146 7.32 -7.63 15.45
N LEU A 147 6.88 -8.77 14.91
CA LEU A 147 5.78 -9.53 15.48
C LEU A 147 6.14 -10.17 16.84
N GLU A 148 7.37 -10.63 16.99
CA GLU A 148 7.86 -11.24 18.24
C GLU A 148 8.04 -10.21 19.35
N ASN A 149 8.48 -8.98 19.01
CA ASN A 149 8.77 -7.90 19.95
C ASN A 149 7.55 -7.03 20.30
N ASN A 150 6.62 -6.87 19.37
CA ASN A 150 5.37 -6.15 19.64
C ASN A 150 4.38 -7.11 20.28
N ASP A 151 4.21 -6.96 21.61
CA ASP A 151 3.20 -7.63 22.41
C ASP A 151 2.06 -8.22 21.57
N ASN A 152 1.69 -9.46 21.84
CA ASN A 152 0.68 -10.26 21.15
C ASN A 152 -0.74 -9.62 21.02
N ASP A 153 -0.85 -8.29 21.11
CA ASP A 153 -2.09 -7.53 20.91
C ASP A 153 -2.41 -7.38 19.42
N PHE A 154 -2.74 -8.51 18.79
CA PHE A 154 -3.25 -8.50 17.41
C PHE A 154 -4.48 -7.61 17.24
N GLN A 155 -5.41 -7.67 18.18
CA GLN A 155 -6.65 -6.90 18.15
C GLN A 155 -6.38 -5.40 18.27
N GLY A 156 -5.50 -4.98 19.18
CA GLY A 156 -5.06 -3.59 19.27
C GLY A 156 -4.35 -3.12 18.02
N SER A 157 -3.57 -3.97 17.35
CA SER A 157 -2.92 -3.65 16.08
C SER A 157 -3.94 -3.47 14.94
N LEU A 158 -4.99 -4.29 14.88
CA LEU A 158 -6.10 -4.13 13.94
C LEU A 158 -6.82 -2.79 14.17
N VAL A 159 -7.18 -2.47 15.41
CA VAL A 159 -7.83 -1.19 15.75
C VAL A 159 -6.94 0.00 15.35
N LYS A 160 -5.63 -0.07 15.59
CA LYS A 160 -4.67 0.96 15.15
C LYS A 160 -4.65 1.11 13.62
N SER A 161 -4.69 -0.02 12.89
CA SER A 161 -4.71 -0.04 11.42
C SER A 161 -6.00 0.57 10.87
N PHE A 162 -7.16 0.21 11.40
CA PHE A 162 -8.44 0.82 11.05
C PHE A 162 -8.44 2.34 11.33
N LYS A 163 -7.99 2.78 12.51
CA LYS A 163 -7.88 4.21 12.83
C LYS A 163 -6.98 4.96 11.85
N ARG A 164 -5.86 4.35 11.42
CA ARG A 164 -4.95 4.94 10.44
C ARG A 164 -5.60 5.05 9.07
N PHE A 165 -6.26 3.96 8.62
CA PHE A 165 -6.97 3.91 7.35
C PHE A 165 -8.08 4.95 7.28
N PHE A 166 -8.99 4.99 8.26
CA PHE A 166 -10.08 5.97 8.29
C PHE A 166 -9.55 7.42 8.35
N ARG A 167 -8.47 7.66 9.10
CA ARG A 167 -7.82 8.98 9.13
C ARG A 167 -7.26 9.36 7.75
N PHE A 168 -6.63 8.42 7.05
CA PHE A 168 -6.14 8.63 5.68
C PHE A 168 -7.30 8.99 4.74
N MET A 169 -8.45 8.36 4.89
CA MET A 169 -9.67 8.67 4.13
C MET A 169 -10.36 9.98 4.60
N GLY A 170 -9.79 10.69 5.57
CA GLY A 170 -10.35 11.94 6.11
C GLY A 170 -11.48 11.74 7.11
N VAL A 171 -11.68 10.51 7.61
CA VAL A 171 -12.72 10.16 8.58
C VAL A 171 -12.10 10.00 9.97
N LYS A 172 -12.67 10.66 10.97
CA LYS A 172 -12.27 10.53 12.38
C LYS A 172 -13.27 9.65 13.12
N LEU A 173 -12.85 8.45 13.51
CA LEU A 173 -13.67 7.55 14.31
C LEU A 173 -13.87 8.10 15.72
N ASN A 174 -15.10 7.99 16.24
CA ASN A 174 -15.43 8.27 17.63
C ASN A 174 -15.13 7.05 18.54
N ASN A 175 -15.27 7.20 19.86
CA ASN A 175 -14.95 6.15 20.82
C ASN A 175 -15.88 4.93 20.70
N GLU A 176 -17.14 5.13 20.39
CA GLU A 176 -18.11 4.06 20.19
C GLU A 176 -17.75 3.20 18.96
N GLN A 177 -17.46 3.83 17.83
CA GLN A 177 -16.99 3.16 16.62
C GLN A 177 -15.69 2.38 16.86
N ILE A 178 -14.73 2.97 17.59
CA ILE A 178 -13.48 2.29 17.96
C ILE A 178 -13.76 1.06 18.82
N ASN A 179 -14.68 1.17 19.78
CA ASN A 179 -15.05 0.04 20.63
C ASN A 179 -15.77 -1.06 19.83
N ARG A 180 -16.64 -0.71 18.91
CA ARG A 180 -17.32 -1.64 18.02
C ARG A 180 -16.31 -2.38 17.11
N ILE A 181 -15.34 -1.68 16.53
CA ILE A 181 -14.23 -2.30 15.77
C ILE A 181 -13.48 -3.30 16.66
N ARG A 182 -13.20 -2.97 17.91
CA ARG A 182 -12.51 -3.90 18.85
C ARG A 182 -13.31 -5.17 19.09
N ILE A 183 -14.63 -5.04 19.32
CA ILE A 183 -15.52 -6.18 19.52
C ILE A 183 -15.56 -7.08 18.27
N LEU A 184 -15.74 -6.48 17.08
CA LEU A 184 -15.76 -7.23 15.82
C LEU A 184 -14.39 -7.89 15.54
N SER A 185 -13.30 -7.20 15.85
CA SER A 185 -11.94 -7.72 15.68
C SER A 185 -11.64 -8.93 16.58
N SER A 186 -12.37 -9.12 17.69
CA SER A 186 -12.14 -10.25 18.60
C SER A 186 -12.44 -11.62 17.96
N GLY A 187 -13.27 -11.64 16.92
CA GLY A 187 -13.60 -12.85 16.15
C GLY A 187 -12.65 -13.12 14.97
N ILE A 188 -11.63 -12.28 14.76
CA ILE A 188 -10.69 -12.42 13.66
C ILE A 188 -9.48 -13.24 14.11
N GLU A 189 -9.15 -14.29 13.37
CA GLU A 189 -7.97 -15.12 13.61
C GLU A 189 -6.67 -14.34 13.28
N ASP A 190 -5.66 -14.43 14.14
CA ASP A 190 -4.34 -13.87 13.87
C ASP A 190 -3.57 -14.75 12.87
N ARG A 191 -3.49 -14.30 11.65
CA ARG A 191 -2.80 -14.98 10.55
C ARG A 191 -1.46 -14.33 10.17
N ARG A 192 -0.95 -13.40 10.97
CA ARG A 192 0.26 -12.65 10.62
C ARG A 192 1.46 -13.56 10.34
N TYR A 193 1.68 -14.59 11.13
CA TYR A 193 2.76 -15.59 10.91
C TYR A 193 2.52 -16.42 9.65
N GLU A 194 1.27 -16.82 9.38
CA GLU A 194 0.91 -17.55 8.16
C GLU A 194 1.19 -16.68 6.92
N LEU A 195 0.78 -15.42 6.94
CA LEU A 195 1.00 -14.47 5.85
C LEU A 195 2.49 -14.18 5.60
N ILE A 196 3.31 -14.06 6.65
CA ILE A 196 4.77 -13.96 6.50
C ILE A 196 5.33 -15.21 5.85
N SER A 197 4.90 -16.40 6.28
CA SER A 197 5.36 -17.67 5.73
C SER A 197 4.95 -17.84 4.25
N GLN A 198 3.75 -17.41 3.88
CA GLN A 198 3.29 -17.37 2.47
C GLN A 198 4.15 -16.41 1.65
N ARG A 199 4.47 -15.21 2.17
CA ARG A 199 5.33 -14.24 1.51
C ARG A 199 6.76 -14.77 1.31
N ILE A 200 7.32 -15.44 2.29
CA ILE A 200 8.65 -16.08 2.16
C ILE A 200 8.65 -17.09 1.02
N ARG A 201 7.66 -17.99 0.95
CA ARG A 201 7.56 -18.98 -0.15
C ARG A 201 7.37 -18.30 -1.50
N TRP A 202 6.57 -17.24 -1.55
CA TRP A 202 6.38 -16.47 -2.78
C TRP A 202 7.68 -15.81 -3.24
N ASN A 203 8.42 -15.16 -2.34
CA ASN A 203 9.71 -14.54 -2.62
C ASN A 203 10.73 -15.58 -3.12
N GLN A 204 10.82 -16.75 -2.47
CA GLN A 204 11.72 -17.82 -2.88
C GLN A 204 11.42 -18.29 -4.30
N LYS A 205 10.13 -18.48 -4.63
CA LYS A 205 9.73 -18.85 -6.00
C LYS A 205 10.03 -17.73 -7.00
N PHE A 206 9.81 -16.48 -6.63
CA PHE A 206 10.14 -15.32 -7.44
C PHE A 206 11.64 -15.29 -7.79
N ILE A 207 12.52 -15.44 -6.81
CA ILE A 207 13.98 -15.52 -7.02
C ILE A 207 14.36 -16.74 -7.88
N ALA A 208 13.74 -17.90 -7.68
CA ALA A 208 13.98 -19.06 -8.52
C ALA A 208 13.62 -18.80 -10.00
N ILE A 209 12.52 -18.08 -10.25
CA ILE A 209 12.12 -17.66 -11.60
C ILE A 209 13.13 -16.67 -12.20
N LEU A 210 13.60 -15.69 -11.43
CA LEU A 210 14.63 -14.75 -11.88
C LEU A 210 15.95 -15.43 -12.26
N ASN A 211 16.31 -16.51 -11.60
CA ASN A 211 17.48 -17.32 -11.97
C ASN A 211 17.33 -18.02 -13.33
N LEU A 212 16.08 -18.18 -13.81
CA LEU A 212 15.76 -18.78 -15.11
C LEU A 212 15.43 -17.72 -16.19
N ARG A 213 15.76 -16.45 -15.98
CA ARG A 213 15.38 -15.32 -16.84
C ARG A 213 15.89 -15.37 -18.28
N GLN A 214 16.87 -16.23 -18.56
CA GLN A 214 17.39 -16.46 -19.92
C GLN A 214 16.65 -17.60 -20.66
N ASN A 215 15.67 -18.25 -20.01
CA ASN A 215 14.91 -19.34 -20.61
C ASN A 215 13.76 -18.79 -21.48
N GLU A 216 13.40 -19.49 -22.52
CA GLU A 216 12.34 -19.10 -23.47
C GLU A 216 10.98 -18.90 -22.79
N ASN A 217 10.66 -19.68 -21.76
CA ASN A 217 9.39 -19.59 -21.02
C ASN A 217 9.42 -18.65 -19.81
N PHE A 218 10.48 -17.85 -19.67
CA PHE A 218 10.63 -16.95 -18.52
C PHE A 218 9.44 -16.00 -18.37
N GLU A 219 9.08 -15.31 -19.44
CA GLU A 219 8.02 -14.30 -19.43
C GLU A 219 6.67 -14.88 -18.95
N GLU A 220 6.25 -16.01 -19.53
CA GLU A 220 5.02 -16.69 -19.15
C GLU A 220 5.04 -17.11 -17.67
N THR A 221 6.16 -17.72 -17.23
CA THR A 221 6.32 -18.18 -15.85
C THR A 221 6.34 -17.01 -14.87
N PHE A 222 7.01 -15.91 -15.21
CA PHE A 222 7.08 -14.70 -14.41
C PHE A 222 5.70 -14.05 -14.25
N ILE A 223 5.00 -13.84 -15.37
CA ILE A 223 3.64 -13.25 -15.38
C ILE A 223 2.67 -14.12 -14.54
N SER A 224 2.70 -15.45 -14.76
CA SER A 224 1.88 -16.38 -13.99
C SER A 224 2.16 -16.29 -12.49
N HIS A 225 3.43 -16.15 -12.10
CA HIS A 225 3.80 -16.01 -10.68
C HIS A 225 3.35 -14.68 -10.08
N ILE A 226 3.51 -13.57 -10.81
CA ILE A 226 3.01 -12.25 -10.34
C ILE A 226 1.50 -12.30 -10.17
N ASN A 227 0.76 -12.86 -11.13
CA ASN A 227 -0.70 -12.97 -11.07
C ASN A 227 -1.19 -13.91 -9.95
N SER A 228 -0.34 -14.82 -9.45
CA SER A 228 -0.69 -15.68 -8.32
C SER A 228 -0.92 -14.89 -7.00
N LEU A 229 -0.50 -13.63 -6.93
CA LEU A 229 -0.84 -12.73 -5.80
C LEU A 229 -2.32 -12.33 -5.79
N ASP A 230 -2.99 -12.37 -6.94
CA ASP A 230 -4.39 -11.97 -7.08
C ASP A 230 -5.36 -13.09 -6.65
N SER A 231 -4.87 -14.31 -6.44
CA SER A 231 -5.70 -15.38 -5.93
C SER A 231 -6.15 -15.02 -4.51
N GLU A 232 -7.37 -14.48 -4.41
CA GLU A 232 -8.00 -14.16 -3.14
C GLU A 232 -7.99 -15.41 -2.26
N ASP A 233 -7.20 -15.34 -1.19
CA ASP A 233 -7.17 -16.42 -0.21
C ASP A 233 -8.58 -16.61 0.35
N PRO A 234 -9.19 -17.82 0.22
CA PRO A 234 -10.56 -18.07 0.67
C PRO A 234 -10.78 -17.69 2.14
N LYS A 235 -9.75 -17.78 2.98
CA LYS A 235 -9.83 -17.37 4.39
C LYS A 235 -9.91 -15.85 4.53
N THR A 236 -9.25 -15.10 3.67
CA THR A 236 -9.36 -13.63 3.64
C THR A 236 -10.78 -13.21 3.26
N ARG A 237 -11.38 -13.86 2.26
CA ARG A 237 -12.77 -13.62 1.89
C ARG A 237 -13.75 -13.96 3.01
N MET A 238 -13.56 -15.10 3.67
CA MET A 238 -14.37 -15.46 4.85
C MET A 238 -14.24 -14.42 5.98
N MET A 239 -13.04 -13.84 6.17
CA MET A 239 -12.81 -12.80 7.16
C MET A 239 -13.56 -11.51 6.80
N ILE A 240 -13.48 -11.07 5.54
CA ILE A 240 -14.22 -9.90 5.04
C ILE A 240 -15.72 -10.11 5.27
N ASN A 241 -16.27 -11.24 4.88
CA ASN A 241 -17.70 -11.56 5.08
C ASN A 241 -18.10 -11.55 6.56
N LYS A 242 -17.23 -11.97 7.49
CA LYS A 242 -17.52 -11.88 8.93
C LYS A 242 -17.51 -10.45 9.49
N ILE A 243 -16.73 -9.56 8.89
CA ILE A 243 -16.64 -8.15 9.34
C ILE A 243 -17.84 -7.35 8.80
N THR A 244 -18.37 -7.75 7.63
CA THR A 244 -19.44 -7.07 6.93
C THR A 244 -20.84 -7.60 7.28
N ALA A 245 -20.94 -8.77 7.92
CA ALA A 245 -22.19 -9.33 8.46
C ALA A 245 -22.53 -8.74 9.85
#